data_3758a28c758d8d307fee095f469f20f9
#
_entry.id   3758a28c758d8d307fee095f469f20f9
#
_cell.length_a   1.000
_cell.length_b   1.000
_cell.length_c   1.000
_cell.angle_alpha   90.00
_cell.angle_beta   90.00
_cell.angle_gamma   90.00
#
_symmetry.space_group_name_H-M   'P 1'
#
loop_
_entity.id
_entity.type
_entity.pdbx_description
1 polymer ?
#
loop_
_entity_poly.entity_id
_entity_poly.type
_entity_poly.pdbx_seq_one_letter_code
_entity_poly.pdbx_strand_id
1 'polypeptide(L)'
;MKAIRVVLACIRNADNSFNLIKDGDRICLGISGGKDSMAMLYSLHLYKNFSKTKFEIYPCIIDLGFDDFDPSVEEEFAKKLGYKLYVADGKNVYPILKMQKELQKTPNLPCSICSRMKKAIINKVAHDLNCNIVAFAHHKDDAIETLFLNQIYGGRIATFSPKMVLSRENITFIRPLVLAKEEDLVRLCEEENIPIVKSHCPNDKFTKRETIKNILKNIYQEFPSSEENFLNMLFNIGKEDIFYSHIENKIEGTQFYIKETISKEDFIKEIKFLNSDYQSFLLDDVVHYVLYKDENVHGVILIYKKAKNRNFLIRNYKFNNEQEMSICLKKIFKIYYEKYNPCSLSINKTNNKNDEIIFENLGFSRNSVNIYNKILEKESDTLS
;
A
#
# COMPACT_ATOMS: atom_id res chain seq x y z
N MET A 1 -2.15 16.81 -31.05
CA MET A 1 -1.72 15.37 -31.07
C MET A 1 -2.94 14.54 -30.71
N LYS A 2 -3.19 13.40 -31.35
CA LYS A 2 -4.33 12.52 -30.98
C LYS A 2 -4.18 12.04 -29.54
N ALA A 3 -5.27 12.02 -28.78
CA ALA A 3 -5.29 11.65 -27.35
C ALA A 3 -4.69 10.25 -27.11
N ILE A 4 -4.97 9.29 -27.98
CA ILE A 4 -4.40 7.94 -27.88
C ILE A 4 -2.87 7.92 -27.87
N ARG A 5 -2.20 8.77 -28.63
CA ARG A 5 -0.72 8.81 -28.61
C ARG A 5 -0.17 9.33 -27.28
N VAL A 6 -0.87 10.28 -26.66
CA VAL A 6 -0.53 10.80 -25.32
C VAL A 6 -0.70 9.72 -24.28
N VAL A 7 -1.85 9.06 -24.23
CA VAL A 7 -2.16 8.00 -23.27
C VAL A 7 -1.20 6.81 -23.40
N LEU A 8 -0.89 6.38 -24.64
CA LEU A 8 0.06 5.29 -24.87
C LEU A 8 1.49 5.67 -24.46
N ALA A 9 1.89 6.94 -24.62
CA ALA A 9 3.17 7.42 -24.10
C ALA A 9 3.22 7.38 -22.57
N CYS A 10 2.13 7.78 -21.91
CA CYS A 10 1.98 7.69 -20.44
C CYS A 10 2.06 6.23 -19.95
N ILE A 11 1.37 5.29 -20.60
CA ILE A 11 1.42 3.86 -20.26
C ILE A 11 2.85 3.33 -20.41
N ARG A 12 3.52 3.61 -21.54
CA ARG A 12 4.89 3.18 -21.77
C ARG A 12 5.86 3.75 -20.74
N ASN A 13 5.72 5.03 -20.40
CA ASN A 13 6.56 5.68 -19.40
C ASN A 13 6.30 5.08 -18.00
N ALA A 14 5.04 4.82 -17.63
CA ALA A 14 4.68 4.16 -16.37
C ALA A 14 5.23 2.73 -16.32
N ASP A 15 5.10 1.96 -17.41
CA ASP A 15 5.62 0.60 -17.50
C ASP A 15 7.15 0.58 -17.33
N ASN A 16 7.86 1.43 -18.05
CA ASN A 16 9.32 1.54 -17.96
C ASN A 16 9.81 2.00 -16.58
N SER A 17 9.13 3.00 -15.98
CA SER A 17 9.55 3.58 -14.70
C SER A 17 9.28 2.67 -13.51
N PHE A 18 8.19 1.90 -13.56
CA PHE A 18 7.74 1.08 -12.43
C PHE A 18 7.80 -0.43 -12.71
N ASN A 19 8.27 -0.85 -13.89
CA ASN A 19 8.36 -2.24 -14.32
C ASN A 19 7.01 -2.97 -14.10
N LEU A 20 5.95 -2.42 -14.69
CA LEU A 20 4.57 -2.84 -14.42
C LEU A 20 4.26 -4.19 -15.05
N ILE A 21 4.65 -4.39 -16.32
CA ILE A 21 4.27 -5.55 -17.15
C ILE A 21 5.54 -6.29 -17.57
N LYS A 22 5.50 -7.61 -17.46
CA LYS A 22 6.59 -8.51 -17.87
C LYS A 22 6.12 -9.47 -18.95
N ASP A 23 7.07 -10.09 -19.62
CA ASP A 23 6.79 -11.11 -20.63
C ASP A 23 6.08 -12.31 -20.00
N GLY A 24 4.99 -12.75 -20.62
CA GLY A 24 4.14 -13.84 -20.13
C GLY A 24 3.10 -13.43 -19.09
N ASP A 25 2.99 -12.17 -18.70
CA ASP A 25 1.99 -11.72 -17.73
C ASP A 25 0.55 -11.91 -18.22
N ARG A 26 -0.32 -12.32 -17.30
CA ARG A 26 -1.75 -12.47 -17.49
C ARG A 26 -2.48 -11.44 -16.62
N ILE A 27 -3.09 -10.46 -17.27
CA ILE A 27 -3.63 -9.25 -16.62
C ILE A 27 -5.15 -9.34 -16.51
N CYS A 28 -5.67 -9.52 -15.30
CA CYS A 28 -7.07 -9.29 -14.99
C CYS A 28 -7.33 -7.78 -14.93
N LEU A 29 -8.10 -7.26 -15.87
CA LEU A 29 -8.33 -5.83 -16.02
C LEU A 29 -9.69 -5.46 -15.45
N GLY A 30 -9.71 -4.68 -14.35
CA GLY A 30 -10.94 -4.26 -13.70
C GLY A 30 -11.70 -3.22 -14.52
N ILE A 31 -12.88 -3.62 -15.02
CA ILE A 31 -13.82 -2.77 -15.75
C ILE A 31 -14.90 -2.28 -14.79
N SER A 32 -15.28 -1.02 -14.90
CA SER A 32 -16.40 -0.42 -14.14
C SER A 32 -17.45 0.25 -15.04
N GLY A 33 -17.29 0.17 -16.36
CA GLY A 33 -18.10 0.90 -17.34
C GLY A 33 -17.75 2.40 -17.47
N GLY A 34 -17.10 2.96 -16.46
CA GLY A 34 -16.68 4.37 -16.48
C GLY A 34 -15.51 4.63 -17.46
N LYS A 35 -15.40 5.89 -17.90
CA LYS A 35 -14.44 6.36 -18.91
C LYS A 35 -13.01 5.83 -18.71
N ASP A 36 -12.50 5.86 -17.48
CA ASP A 36 -11.09 5.50 -17.19
C ASP A 36 -10.83 4.01 -17.42
N SER A 37 -11.74 3.15 -16.98
CA SER A 37 -11.62 1.70 -17.15
C SER A 37 -11.79 1.27 -18.61
N MET A 38 -12.69 1.93 -19.35
CA MET A 38 -12.92 1.66 -20.76
C MET A 38 -11.75 2.18 -21.61
N ALA A 39 -11.24 3.39 -21.32
CA ALA A 39 -10.03 3.93 -21.93
C ALA A 39 -8.80 3.04 -21.66
N MET A 40 -8.68 2.48 -20.43
CA MET A 40 -7.60 1.54 -20.08
C MET A 40 -7.67 0.27 -20.92
N LEU A 41 -8.85 -0.33 -21.08
CA LEU A 41 -9.02 -1.54 -21.91
C LEU A 41 -8.57 -1.26 -23.35
N TYR A 42 -9.05 -0.17 -23.95
CA TYR A 42 -8.70 0.22 -25.31
C TYR A 42 -7.21 0.49 -25.45
N SER A 43 -6.65 1.26 -24.54
CA SER A 43 -5.22 1.64 -24.60
C SER A 43 -4.29 0.45 -24.38
N LEU A 44 -4.59 -0.46 -23.44
CA LEU A 44 -3.81 -1.67 -23.23
C LEU A 44 -3.94 -2.67 -24.40
N HIS A 45 -5.12 -2.75 -25.04
CA HIS A 45 -5.28 -3.50 -26.27
C HIS A 45 -4.32 -3.02 -27.36
N LEU A 46 -4.26 -1.71 -27.58
CA LEU A 46 -3.32 -1.13 -28.54
C LEU A 46 -1.86 -1.29 -28.08
N TYR A 47 -1.56 -1.05 -26.80
CA TYR A 47 -0.21 -1.19 -26.25
C TYR A 47 0.35 -2.59 -26.45
N LYS A 48 -0.46 -3.62 -26.30
CA LYS A 48 -0.11 -5.02 -26.53
C LYS A 48 0.40 -5.27 -27.98
N ASN A 49 -0.16 -4.56 -28.96
CA ASN A 49 0.14 -4.79 -30.37
C ASN A 49 1.55 -4.29 -30.79
N PHE A 50 2.12 -3.32 -30.09
CA PHE A 50 3.45 -2.77 -30.39
C PHE A 50 4.44 -2.82 -29.23
N SER A 51 4.02 -3.27 -28.06
CA SER A 51 4.94 -3.58 -26.96
C SER A 51 5.86 -4.74 -27.38
N LYS A 52 7.13 -4.66 -26.94
CA LYS A 52 8.04 -5.81 -27.04
C LYS A 52 7.66 -6.92 -26.08
N THR A 53 6.97 -6.59 -24.99
CA THR A 53 6.53 -7.49 -23.95
C THR A 53 5.23 -8.16 -24.38
N LYS A 54 5.18 -9.47 -24.32
CA LYS A 54 3.98 -10.26 -24.64
C LYS A 54 3.19 -10.54 -23.35
N PHE A 55 1.93 -10.15 -23.33
CA PHE A 55 1.03 -10.35 -22.19
C PHE A 55 -0.41 -10.58 -22.66
N GLU A 56 -1.23 -11.11 -21.79
CA GLU A 56 -2.64 -11.37 -22.05
C GLU A 56 -3.55 -10.50 -21.20
N ILE A 57 -4.73 -10.13 -21.73
CA ILE A 57 -5.70 -9.27 -21.06
C ILE A 57 -7.01 -10.04 -20.85
N TYR A 58 -7.51 -10.01 -19.62
CA TYR A 58 -8.77 -10.60 -19.19
C TYR A 58 -9.66 -9.53 -18.57
N PRO A 59 -10.53 -8.85 -19.37
CA PRO A 59 -11.44 -7.84 -18.83
C PRO A 59 -12.43 -8.47 -17.85
N CYS A 60 -12.58 -7.87 -16.68
CA CYS A 60 -13.47 -8.35 -15.62
C CYS A 60 -14.30 -7.20 -15.06
N ILE A 61 -15.62 -7.37 -15.00
CA ILE A 61 -16.56 -6.48 -14.32
C ILE A 61 -17.18 -7.20 -13.12
N ILE A 62 -17.46 -6.46 -12.03
CA ILE A 62 -18.08 -7.04 -10.83
C ILE A 62 -19.54 -6.60 -10.77
N ASP A 63 -20.45 -7.55 -10.77
CA ASP A 63 -21.85 -7.32 -10.40
C ASP A 63 -21.93 -7.14 -8.88
N LEU A 64 -22.18 -5.90 -8.44
CA LEU A 64 -22.25 -5.55 -7.01
C LEU A 64 -23.65 -5.72 -6.41
N GLY A 65 -24.62 -6.17 -7.19
CA GLY A 65 -26.01 -6.34 -6.78
C GLY A 65 -26.82 -5.03 -6.83
N PHE A 66 -26.42 -4.08 -7.67
CA PHE A 66 -27.30 -2.95 -8.02
C PHE A 66 -28.43 -3.43 -8.93
N ASP A 67 -29.63 -2.87 -8.73
CA ASP A 67 -30.84 -3.34 -9.42
C ASP A 67 -30.77 -3.19 -10.96
N ASP A 68 -30.04 -2.16 -11.45
CA ASP A 68 -29.92 -1.83 -12.88
C ASP A 68 -28.60 -2.33 -13.50
N PHE A 69 -27.97 -3.35 -12.93
CA PHE A 69 -26.71 -3.85 -13.48
C PHE A 69 -26.93 -4.52 -14.82
N ASP A 70 -26.39 -3.95 -15.89
CA ASP A 70 -26.38 -4.49 -17.24
C ASP A 70 -24.98 -4.28 -17.89
N PRO A 71 -24.18 -5.33 -18.07
CA PRO A 71 -22.85 -5.25 -18.65
C PRO A 71 -22.81 -5.35 -20.18
N SER A 72 -23.96 -5.28 -20.86
CA SER A 72 -24.07 -5.51 -22.31
C SER A 72 -23.20 -4.57 -23.14
N VAL A 73 -23.09 -3.30 -22.73
CA VAL A 73 -22.25 -2.28 -23.41
C VAL A 73 -20.77 -2.63 -23.28
N GLU A 74 -20.31 -2.97 -22.09
CA GLU A 74 -18.93 -3.38 -21.82
C GLU A 74 -18.58 -4.69 -22.50
N GLU A 75 -19.54 -5.63 -22.54
CA GLU A 75 -19.36 -6.92 -23.21
C GLU A 75 -19.22 -6.73 -24.72
N GLU A 76 -20.10 -5.93 -25.35
CA GLU A 76 -20.01 -5.61 -26.78
C GLU A 76 -18.68 -4.93 -27.12
N PHE A 77 -18.26 -3.97 -26.30
CA PHE A 77 -16.98 -3.26 -26.51
C PHE A 77 -15.79 -4.21 -26.36
N ALA A 78 -15.74 -5.03 -25.30
CA ALA A 78 -14.69 -6.03 -25.12
C ALA A 78 -14.63 -7.01 -26.30
N LYS A 79 -15.81 -7.47 -26.79
CA LYS A 79 -15.92 -8.36 -27.94
C LYS A 79 -15.40 -7.72 -29.23
N LYS A 80 -15.67 -6.44 -29.47
CA LYS A 80 -15.11 -5.67 -30.62
C LYS A 80 -13.58 -5.63 -30.60
N LEU A 81 -12.98 -5.64 -29.41
CA LEU A 81 -11.52 -5.69 -29.23
C LEU A 81 -10.96 -7.13 -29.21
N GLY A 82 -11.81 -8.13 -29.38
CA GLY A 82 -11.40 -9.56 -29.41
C GLY A 82 -11.26 -10.21 -28.03
N TYR A 83 -11.89 -9.63 -26.98
CA TYR A 83 -11.85 -10.16 -25.61
C TYR A 83 -13.23 -10.67 -25.18
N LYS A 84 -13.22 -11.68 -24.31
CA LYS A 84 -14.37 -12.08 -23.52
C LYS A 84 -14.41 -11.22 -22.23
N LEU A 85 -15.55 -10.62 -21.92
CA LEU A 85 -15.78 -10.01 -20.62
C LEU A 85 -16.15 -11.08 -19.58
N TYR A 86 -15.50 -11.03 -18.41
CA TYR A 86 -15.81 -11.91 -17.29
C TYR A 86 -16.62 -11.13 -16.25
N VAL A 87 -17.82 -11.60 -15.95
CA VAL A 87 -18.69 -11.01 -14.93
C VAL A 87 -18.48 -11.75 -13.61
N ALA A 88 -17.95 -11.04 -12.62
CA ALA A 88 -17.73 -11.59 -11.28
C ALA A 88 -18.96 -11.40 -10.41
N ASP A 89 -19.33 -12.45 -9.67
CA ASP A 89 -20.44 -12.39 -8.71
C ASP A 89 -20.01 -11.65 -7.43
N GLY A 90 -20.59 -10.49 -7.23
CA GLY A 90 -20.45 -9.64 -6.05
C GLY A 90 -21.80 -9.15 -5.53
N LYS A 91 -22.92 -9.80 -5.89
CA LYS A 91 -24.30 -9.35 -5.60
C LYS A 91 -24.58 -9.10 -4.12
N ASN A 92 -23.83 -9.74 -3.24
CA ASN A 92 -23.94 -9.52 -1.79
C ASN A 92 -23.29 -8.21 -1.30
N VAL A 93 -22.52 -7.51 -2.15
CA VAL A 93 -21.82 -6.28 -1.74
C VAL A 93 -22.78 -5.17 -1.40
N TYR A 94 -23.72 -4.87 -2.28
CA TYR A 94 -24.66 -3.77 -2.07
C TYR A 94 -25.58 -3.97 -0.85
N PRO A 95 -26.20 -5.14 -0.62
CA PRO A 95 -26.95 -5.43 0.58
C PRO A 95 -26.12 -5.24 1.86
N ILE A 96 -24.87 -5.73 1.87
CA ILE A 96 -23.97 -5.55 3.03
C ILE A 96 -23.66 -4.07 3.27
N LEU A 97 -23.43 -3.28 2.22
CA LEU A 97 -23.19 -1.85 2.36
C LEU A 97 -24.41 -1.09 2.89
N LYS A 98 -25.63 -1.46 2.46
CA LYS A 98 -26.88 -0.91 3.02
C LYS A 98 -26.98 -1.18 4.51
N MET A 99 -26.80 -2.43 4.92
CA MET A 99 -26.82 -2.82 6.33
C MET A 99 -25.78 -2.06 7.17
N GLN A 100 -24.55 -1.93 6.64
CA GLN A 100 -23.48 -1.19 7.34
C GLN A 100 -23.77 0.30 7.45
N LYS A 101 -24.39 0.92 6.44
CA LYS A 101 -24.85 2.30 6.48
C LYS A 101 -25.87 2.52 7.62
N GLU A 102 -26.84 1.62 7.74
CA GLU A 102 -27.88 1.68 8.80
C GLU A 102 -27.27 1.50 10.18
N LEU A 103 -26.41 0.50 10.38
CA LEU A 103 -25.72 0.22 11.65
C LEU A 103 -24.85 1.40 12.11
N GLN A 104 -24.14 2.04 11.19
CA GLN A 104 -23.23 3.16 11.48
C GLN A 104 -23.97 4.51 11.50
N LYS A 105 -25.24 4.54 11.15
CA LYS A 105 -26.08 5.78 11.04
C LYS A 105 -25.40 6.85 10.17
N THR A 106 -24.75 6.44 9.07
CA THR A 106 -24.03 7.35 8.16
C THR A 106 -24.93 7.75 7.01
N PRO A 107 -24.81 8.99 6.46
CA PRO A 107 -25.61 9.42 5.29
C PRO A 107 -25.28 8.65 4.02
N ASN A 108 -24.06 8.17 3.89
CA ASN A 108 -23.52 7.54 2.67
C ASN A 108 -23.12 6.08 2.91
N LEU A 109 -23.08 5.28 1.83
CA LEU A 109 -22.53 3.92 1.87
C LEU A 109 -21.04 3.96 2.23
N PRO A 110 -20.53 2.97 3.00
CA PRO A 110 -19.13 2.95 3.43
C PRO A 110 -18.17 2.54 2.28
N CYS A 111 -17.66 3.53 1.53
CA CYS A 111 -16.77 3.32 0.39
C CYS A 111 -15.52 2.50 0.72
N SER A 112 -14.98 2.59 1.93
CA SER A 112 -13.82 1.81 2.37
C SER A 112 -14.12 0.31 2.45
N ILE A 113 -15.33 -0.07 2.87
CA ILE A 113 -15.80 -1.46 2.90
C ILE A 113 -16.01 -1.95 1.47
N CYS A 114 -16.71 -1.16 0.65
CA CYS A 114 -16.93 -1.45 -0.77
C CYS A 114 -15.61 -1.73 -1.50
N SER A 115 -14.62 -0.87 -1.34
CA SER A 115 -13.31 -1.03 -1.98
C SER A 115 -12.59 -2.32 -1.54
N ARG A 116 -12.68 -2.70 -0.25
CA ARG A 116 -12.09 -3.96 0.25
C ARG A 116 -12.78 -5.19 -0.34
N MET A 117 -14.12 -5.16 -0.41
CA MET A 117 -14.90 -6.27 -0.97
C MET A 117 -14.61 -6.42 -2.48
N LYS A 118 -14.61 -5.32 -3.24
CA LYS A 118 -14.23 -5.33 -4.66
C LYS A 118 -12.85 -5.93 -4.88
N LYS A 119 -11.86 -5.57 -4.05
CA LYS A 119 -10.50 -6.14 -4.15
C LYS A 119 -10.48 -7.64 -3.86
N ALA A 120 -11.24 -8.12 -2.89
CA ALA A 120 -11.32 -9.55 -2.61
C ALA A 120 -11.94 -10.33 -3.79
N ILE A 121 -13.01 -9.78 -4.39
CA ILE A 121 -13.70 -10.40 -5.53
C ILE A 121 -12.77 -10.44 -6.75
N ILE A 122 -12.13 -9.31 -7.10
CA ILE A 122 -11.25 -9.26 -8.27
C ILE A 122 -10.02 -10.19 -8.11
N ASN A 123 -9.49 -10.34 -6.89
CA ASN A 123 -8.42 -11.29 -6.61
C ASN A 123 -8.87 -12.72 -6.86
N LYS A 124 -10.07 -13.09 -6.38
CA LYS A 124 -10.63 -14.42 -6.63
C LYS A 124 -10.75 -14.70 -8.14
N VAL A 125 -11.31 -13.76 -8.90
CA VAL A 125 -11.43 -13.89 -10.36
C VAL A 125 -10.07 -13.99 -11.03
N ALA A 126 -9.10 -13.20 -10.59
CA ALA A 126 -7.74 -13.27 -11.12
C ALA A 126 -7.12 -14.65 -10.90
N HIS A 127 -7.31 -15.26 -9.72
CA HIS A 127 -6.90 -16.66 -9.48
C HIS A 127 -7.63 -17.67 -10.37
N ASP A 128 -8.95 -17.57 -10.48
CA ASP A 128 -9.77 -18.46 -11.30
C ASP A 128 -9.36 -18.41 -12.78
N LEU A 129 -8.88 -17.26 -13.25
CA LEU A 129 -8.38 -17.04 -14.62
C LEU A 129 -6.87 -17.27 -14.77
N ASN A 130 -6.17 -17.70 -13.72
CA ASN A 130 -4.71 -17.85 -13.68
C ASN A 130 -3.98 -16.54 -14.06
N CYS A 131 -4.51 -15.38 -13.62
CA CYS A 131 -3.88 -14.09 -13.78
C CYS A 131 -2.95 -13.81 -12.60
N ASN A 132 -1.73 -13.34 -12.89
CA ASN A 132 -0.76 -12.92 -11.87
C ASN A 132 -0.78 -11.41 -11.64
N ILE A 133 -1.49 -10.67 -12.49
CA ILE A 133 -1.64 -9.21 -12.39
C ILE A 133 -3.11 -8.83 -12.36
N VAL A 134 -3.43 -7.81 -11.55
CA VAL A 134 -4.70 -7.08 -11.59
C VAL A 134 -4.40 -5.61 -11.92
N ALA A 135 -5.00 -5.10 -13.00
CA ALA A 135 -4.85 -3.71 -13.43
C ALA A 135 -6.06 -2.86 -13.04
N PHE A 136 -5.79 -1.69 -12.46
CA PHE A 136 -6.79 -0.67 -12.13
C PHE A 136 -6.55 0.61 -12.91
N ALA A 137 -7.63 1.29 -13.32
CA ALA A 137 -7.60 2.47 -14.16
C ALA A 137 -7.35 3.79 -13.39
N HIS A 138 -6.67 3.72 -12.24
CA HIS A 138 -6.31 4.95 -11.53
C HIS A 138 -5.30 5.75 -12.34
N HIS A 139 -5.57 7.04 -12.48
CA HIS A 139 -4.78 7.97 -13.27
C HIS A 139 -4.05 9.01 -12.39
N LYS A 140 -3.34 9.96 -13.02
CA LYS A 140 -2.54 11.00 -12.36
C LYS A 140 -3.35 11.80 -11.33
N ASP A 141 -4.53 12.26 -11.74
CA ASP A 141 -5.40 13.08 -10.88
C ASP A 141 -5.86 12.30 -9.64
N ASP A 142 -6.22 11.01 -9.80
CA ASP A 142 -6.51 10.13 -8.66
C ASP A 142 -5.37 10.05 -7.65
N ALA A 143 -4.12 10.05 -8.13
CA ALA A 143 -2.94 9.97 -7.26
C ALA A 143 -2.79 11.27 -6.45
N ILE A 144 -3.00 12.42 -7.07
CA ILE A 144 -2.97 13.72 -6.41
C ILE A 144 -4.15 13.86 -5.45
N GLU A 145 -5.38 13.54 -5.88
CA GLU A 145 -6.56 13.55 -5.01
C GLU A 145 -6.37 12.66 -3.77
N THR A 146 -5.80 11.47 -3.95
CA THR A 146 -5.52 10.55 -2.84
C THR A 146 -4.45 11.09 -1.90
N LEU A 147 -3.44 11.78 -2.41
CA LEU A 147 -2.45 12.47 -1.60
C LEU A 147 -3.11 13.52 -0.69
N PHE A 148 -3.95 14.39 -1.25
CA PHE A 148 -4.66 15.42 -0.47
C PHE A 148 -5.67 14.82 0.51
N LEU A 149 -6.39 13.76 0.13
CA LEU A 149 -7.24 13.02 1.06
C LEU A 149 -6.46 12.47 2.25
N ASN A 150 -5.27 11.91 2.01
CA ASN A 150 -4.44 11.38 3.08
C ASN A 150 -3.85 12.49 3.97
N GLN A 151 -3.51 13.65 3.41
CA GLN A 151 -3.05 14.80 4.19
C GLN A 151 -4.18 15.36 5.07
N ILE A 152 -5.35 15.64 4.49
CA ILE A 152 -6.46 16.31 5.19
C ILE A 152 -7.12 15.41 6.21
N TYR A 153 -7.38 14.14 5.88
CA TYR A 153 -8.11 13.21 6.74
C TYR A 153 -7.23 12.21 7.49
N GLY A 154 -6.00 12.01 7.05
CA GLY A 154 -5.10 10.99 7.61
C GLY A 154 -3.81 11.54 8.20
N GLY A 155 -3.50 12.83 8.05
CA GLY A 155 -2.25 13.44 8.51
C GLY A 155 -1.00 12.77 7.91
N ARG A 156 -1.10 12.25 6.67
CA ARG A 156 -0.02 11.49 6.04
C ARG A 156 0.26 12.01 4.64
N ILE A 157 1.53 12.13 4.30
CA ILE A 157 1.99 12.39 2.93
C ILE A 157 2.14 11.03 2.25
N ALA A 158 1.10 10.58 1.58
CA ALA A 158 1.06 9.30 0.90
C ALA A 158 -0.01 9.26 -0.18
N THR A 159 0.25 8.51 -1.26
CA THR A 159 -0.74 8.11 -2.25
C THR A 159 -0.67 6.60 -2.47
N PHE A 160 -1.37 6.09 -3.47
CA PHE A 160 -1.26 4.68 -3.84
C PHE A 160 -0.02 4.42 -4.70
N SER A 161 0.60 3.25 -4.55
CA SER A 161 1.74 2.85 -5.37
C SER A 161 1.33 2.51 -6.80
N PRO A 162 2.10 2.88 -7.85
CA PRO A 162 1.89 2.43 -9.23
C PRO A 162 1.89 0.91 -9.38
N LYS A 163 2.71 0.23 -8.59
CA LYS A 163 2.82 -1.23 -8.50
C LYS A 163 2.80 -1.67 -7.04
N MET A 164 2.02 -2.70 -6.73
CA MET A 164 1.93 -3.26 -5.37
C MET A 164 1.84 -4.79 -5.43
N VAL A 165 2.82 -5.46 -4.86
CA VAL A 165 2.85 -6.92 -4.78
C VAL A 165 2.08 -7.38 -3.54
N LEU A 166 1.10 -8.26 -3.72
CA LEU A 166 0.36 -8.94 -2.67
C LEU A 166 0.93 -10.34 -2.48
N SER A 167 1.99 -10.45 -1.68
CA SER A 167 2.74 -11.71 -1.51
C SER A 167 1.90 -12.89 -1.02
N ARG A 168 0.86 -12.64 -0.21
CA ARG A 168 -0.05 -13.70 0.27
C ARG A 168 -0.96 -14.24 -0.82
N GLU A 169 -1.37 -13.36 -1.75
CA GLU A 169 -2.29 -13.67 -2.84
C GLU A 169 -1.54 -14.06 -4.13
N ASN A 170 -0.21 -13.92 -4.14
CA ASN A 170 0.62 -14.09 -5.34
C ASN A 170 0.11 -13.28 -6.55
N ILE A 171 -0.46 -12.10 -6.29
CA ILE A 171 -1.01 -11.17 -7.28
C ILE A 171 -0.29 -9.83 -7.18
N THR A 172 -0.01 -9.23 -8.32
CA THR A 172 0.52 -7.86 -8.39
C THR A 172 -0.56 -6.90 -8.88
N PHE A 173 -0.82 -5.84 -8.12
CA PHE A 173 -1.67 -4.74 -8.57
C PHE A 173 -0.86 -3.71 -9.34
N ILE A 174 -1.34 -3.31 -10.51
CA ILE A 174 -0.71 -2.27 -11.34
C ILE A 174 -1.70 -1.17 -11.70
N ARG A 175 -1.17 0.01 -12.04
CA ARG A 175 -1.93 1.18 -12.50
C ARG A 175 -1.29 1.79 -13.73
N PRO A 176 -1.57 1.22 -14.92
CA PRO A 176 -0.92 1.64 -16.17
C PRO A 176 -1.17 3.10 -16.53
N LEU A 177 -2.32 3.68 -16.11
CA LEU A 177 -2.70 5.06 -16.40
C LEU A 177 -2.17 6.09 -15.38
N VAL A 178 -1.34 5.69 -14.41
CA VAL A 178 -0.93 6.54 -13.28
C VAL A 178 -0.24 7.85 -13.68
N LEU A 179 0.28 7.95 -14.90
CA LEU A 179 0.89 9.16 -15.47
C LEU A 179 -0.03 9.89 -16.48
N ALA A 180 -1.19 9.34 -16.82
CA ALA A 180 -2.15 9.96 -17.73
C ALA A 180 -3.04 10.97 -16.98
N LYS A 181 -3.39 12.07 -17.62
CA LYS A 181 -4.35 13.05 -17.11
C LYS A 181 -5.79 12.59 -17.39
N GLU A 182 -6.70 12.93 -16.47
CA GLU A 182 -8.14 12.65 -16.66
C GLU A 182 -8.68 13.27 -17.97
N GLU A 183 -8.27 14.50 -18.30
CA GLU A 183 -8.68 15.20 -19.53
C GLU A 183 -8.26 14.46 -20.81
N ASP A 184 -7.06 13.81 -20.81
CA ASP A 184 -6.61 13.02 -21.95
C ASP A 184 -7.42 11.73 -22.11
N LEU A 185 -7.91 11.15 -21.00
CA LEU A 185 -8.79 9.97 -21.03
C LEU A 185 -10.20 10.34 -21.54
N VAL A 186 -10.72 11.50 -21.12
CA VAL A 186 -12.01 12.03 -21.64
C VAL A 186 -11.89 12.22 -23.15
N ARG A 187 -10.88 12.97 -23.58
CA ARG A 187 -10.65 13.24 -25.01
C ARG A 187 -10.42 11.97 -25.82
N LEU A 188 -9.73 10.97 -25.24
CA LEU A 188 -9.55 9.66 -25.87
C LEU A 188 -10.89 8.97 -26.10
N CYS A 189 -11.77 8.95 -25.10
CA CYS A 189 -13.07 8.33 -25.23
C CYS A 189 -13.91 9.01 -26.32
N GLU A 190 -13.85 10.34 -26.43
CA GLU A 190 -14.54 11.11 -27.47
C GLU A 190 -13.96 10.86 -28.87
N GLU A 191 -12.63 10.95 -29.03
CA GLU A 191 -11.95 10.77 -30.33
C GLU A 191 -12.13 9.34 -30.90
N GLU A 192 -12.16 8.33 -30.06
CA GLU A 192 -12.24 6.91 -30.47
C GLU A 192 -13.63 6.31 -30.30
N ASN A 193 -14.64 7.12 -29.93
CA ASN A 193 -16.02 6.68 -29.67
C ASN A 193 -16.10 5.49 -28.69
N ILE A 194 -15.32 5.55 -27.61
CA ILE A 194 -15.33 4.53 -26.55
C ILE A 194 -16.62 4.70 -25.74
N PRO A 195 -17.44 3.64 -25.59
CA PRO A 195 -18.68 3.74 -24.85
C PRO A 195 -18.42 3.94 -23.36
N ILE A 196 -19.24 4.77 -22.72
CA ILE A 196 -19.16 5.08 -21.29
C ILE A 196 -20.51 4.80 -20.66
N VAL A 197 -20.52 3.97 -19.63
CA VAL A 197 -21.71 3.65 -18.83
C VAL A 197 -21.69 4.47 -17.55
N LYS A 198 -22.84 5.02 -17.18
CA LYS A 198 -22.98 5.77 -15.93
C LYS A 198 -22.88 4.83 -14.73
N SER A 199 -22.27 5.32 -13.67
CA SER A 199 -22.18 4.57 -12.41
C SER A 199 -23.56 4.36 -11.79
N HIS A 200 -23.87 3.13 -11.37
CA HIS A 200 -25.07 2.79 -10.60
C HIS A 200 -24.90 3.03 -9.08
N CYS A 201 -23.74 3.53 -8.65
CA CYS A 201 -23.44 3.74 -7.24
C CYS A 201 -24.21 4.96 -6.69
N PRO A 202 -25.05 4.79 -5.64
CA PRO A 202 -25.79 5.91 -5.04
C PRO A 202 -24.91 7.02 -4.44
N ASN A 203 -23.63 6.69 -4.15
CA ASN A 203 -22.66 7.68 -3.64
C ASN A 203 -21.90 8.41 -4.76
N ASP A 204 -22.24 8.16 -6.03
CA ASP A 204 -21.57 8.84 -7.13
C ASP A 204 -21.68 10.36 -6.97
N LYS A 205 -20.57 11.10 -7.14
CA LYS A 205 -20.45 12.55 -6.95
C LYS A 205 -20.64 13.10 -5.52
N PHE A 206 -21.00 12.26 -4.53
CA PHE A 206 -21.18 12.68 -3.12
C PHE A 206 -20.09 12.11 -2.21
N THR A 207 -18.84 12.16 -2.65
CA THR A 207 -17.70 11.60 -1.91
C THR A 207 -16.73 12.70 -1.47
N LYS A 208 -15.97 12.42 -0.40
CA LYS A 208 -14.85 13.27 0.03
C LYS A 208 -13.85 13.53 -1.10
N ARG A 209 -13.72 12.58 -2.04
CA ARG A 209 -12.86 12.72 -3.22
C ARG A 209 -13.37 13.84 -4.15
N GLU A 210 -14.67 13.91 -4.38
CA GLU A 210 -15.24 14.98 -5.20
C GLU A 210 -15.02 16.37 -4.59
N THR A 211 -15.10 16.48 -3.26
CA THR A 211 -14.76 17.71 -2.55
C THR A 211 -13.31 18.12 -2.82
N ILE A 212 -12.36 17.17 -2.69
CA ILE A 212 -10.94 17.43 -2.97
C ILE A 212 -10.73 17.81 -4.43
N LYS A 213 -11.37 17.11 -5.36
CA LYS A 213 -11.29 17.43 -6.79
C LYS A 213 -11.72 18.88 -7.09
N ASN A 214 -12.78 19.36 -6.46
CA ASN A 214 -13.23 20.74 -6.62
C ASN A 214 -12.25 21.76 -6.01
N ILE A 215 -11.65 21.45 -4.85
CA ILE A 215 -10.60 22.29 -4.25
C ILE A 215 -9.39 22.38 -5.19
N LEU A 216 -8.92 21.23 -5.70
CA LEU A 216 -7.79 21.17 -6.62
C LEU A 216 -8.04 21.95 -7.92
N LYS A 217 -9.26 21.90 -8.48
CA LYS A 217 -9.64 22.71 -9.64
C LYS A 217 -9.46 24.21 -9.39
N ASN A 218 -9.87 24.70 -8.22
CA ASN A 218 -9.69 26.10 -7.85
C ASN A 218 -8.21 26.46 -7.73
N ILE A 219 -7.41 25.57 -7.12
CA ILE A 219 -5.95 25.74 -7.02
C ILE A 219 -5.30 25.80 -8.41
N TYR A 220 -5.69 24.93 -9.33
CA TYR A 220 -5.15 24.91 -10.69
C TYR A 220 -5.54 26.13 -11.51
N GLN A 221 -6.72 26.70 -11.27
CA GLN A 221 -7.14 27.96 -11.90
C GLN A 221 -6.32 29.15 -11.40
N GLU A 222 -6.03 29.20 -10.11
CA GLU A 222 -5.24 30.29 -9.50
C GLU A 222 -3.74 30.10 -9.74
N PHE A 223 -3.26 28.85 -9.69
CA PHE A 223 -1.85 28.49 -9.85
C PHE A 223 -1.66 27.41 -10.93
N PRO A 224 -1.63 27.77 -12.22
CA PRO A 224 -1.64 26.80 -13.33
C PRO A 224 -0.49 25.75 -13.29
N SER A 225 0.68 26.10 -12.72
CA SER A 225 1.82 25.18 -12.58
C SER A 225 1.64 24.17 -11.46
N SER A 226 0.67 24.33 -10.57
CA SER A 226 0.53 23.51 -9.36
C SER A 226 0.17 22.06 -9.68
N GLU A 227 -0.58 21.80 -10.76
CA GLU A 227 -0.90 20.44 -11.18
C GLU A 227 0.35 19.60 -11.48
N GLU A 228 1.31 20.19 -12.22
CA GLU A 228 2.57 19.52 -12.55
C GLU A 228 3.47 19.40 -11.32
N ASN A 229 3.50 20.44 -10.50
CA ASN A 229 4.27 20.43 -9.25
C ASN A 229 3.77 19.37 -8.27
N PHE A 230 2.45 19.18 -8.15
CA PHE A 230 1.91 18.10 -7.29
C PHE A 230 2.25 16.70 -7.81
N LEU A 231 2.32 16.51 -9.12
CA LEU A 231 2.83 15.25 -9.67
C LEU A 231 4.31 15.07 -9.37
N ASN A 232 5.13 16.09 -9.64
CA ASN A 232 6.57 16.05 -9.42
C ASN A 232 6.90 15.79 -7.94
N MET A 233 6.11 16.33 -7.03
CA MET A 233 6.25 16.07 -5.59
C MET A 233 6.13 14.58 -5.26
N LEU A 234 5.31 13.79 -5.97
CA LEU A 234 5.18 12.35 -5.75
C LEU A 234 6.47 11.57 -6.07
N PHE A 235 7.36 12.15 -6.88
CA PHE A 235 8.66 11.56 -7.23
C PHE A 235 9.81 12.12 -6.40
N ASN A 236 9.67 13.35 -5.89
CA ASN A 236 10.76 14.13 -5.31
C ASN A 236 10.68 14.29 -3.79
N ILE A 237 9.85 13.50 -3.10
CA ILE A 237 9.82 13.53 -1.63
C ILE A 237 11.13 12.95 -1.09
N GLY A 238 12.11 13.83 -0.87
CA GLY A 238 13.30 13.55 -0.10
C GLY A 238 12.97 13.50 1.40
N LYS A 239 13.67 12.65 2.14
CA LYS A 239 13.52 12.58 3.61
C LYS A 239 13.92 13.90 4.29
N GLU A 240 14.73 14.71 3.63
CA GLU A 240 15.31 15.94 4.14
C GLU A 240 14.37 17.15 4.02
N ASP A 241 13.35 17.05 3.14
CA ASP A 241 12.41 18.14 2.84
C ASP A 241 11.21 18.21 3.80
N ILE A 242 11.05 17.25 4.68
CA ILE A 242 9.97 17.19 5.66
C ILE A 242 10.60 17.12 7.04
N PHE A 243 9.96 17.72 8.04
CA PHE A 243 10.33 17.54 9.44
C PHE A 243 10.28 16.04 9.79
N TYR A 244 11.31 15.32 9.39
CA TYR A 244 11.64 14.07 10.03
C TYR A 244 12.06 14.44 11.45
N SER A 245 11.13 14.30 12.38
CA SER A 245 11.59 14.00 13.71
C SER A 245 12.37 12.70 13.58
N HIS A 246 13.69 12.78 13.49
CA HIS A 246 14.47 11.79 14.16
C HIS A 246 13.94 11.84 15.59
N ILE A 247 12.93 11.02 15.88
CA ILE A 247 12.61 10.72 17.26
C ILE A 247 13.82 9.92 17.68
N GLU A 248 14.88 10.64 18.03
CA GLU A 248 15.93 10.12 18.86
C GLU A 248 15.20 9.75 20.12
N ASN A 249 14.77 8.50 20.19
CA ASN A 249 14.17 7.96 21.38
C ASN A 249 15.30 7.84 22.41
N LYS A 250 15.70 8.98 23.01
CA LYS A 250 16.64 9.04 24.10
C LYS A 250 16.14 8.12 25.21
N ILE A 251 17.04 7.34 25.71
CA ILE A 251 16.75 6.43 26.83
C ILE A 251 17.11 7.20 28.10
N GLU A 252 16.06 7.57 28.87
CA GLU A 252 16.19 8.36 30.09
C GLU A 252 17.24 7.74 31.05
N GLY A 253 18.07 8.60 31.63
CA GLY A 253 19.15 8.18 32.55
C GLY A 253 20.35 7.53 31.86
N THR A 254 20.42 7.52 30.53
CA THR A 254 21.54 6.94 29.78
C THR A 254 22.03 7.87 28.68
N GLN A 255 23.22 7.56 28.11
CA GLN A 255 23.73 8.24 26.91
C GLN A 255 23.27 7.54 25.60
N PHE A 256 22.38 6.53 25.71
CA PHE A 256 21.89 5.79 24.56
C PHE A 256 20.62 6.43 23.96
N TYR A 257 20.47 6.27 22.64
CA TYR A 257 19.23 6.57 21.94
C TYR A 257 18.95 5.49 20.88
N ILE A 258 17.67 5.29 20.56
CA ILE A 258 17.24 4.35 19.53
C ILE A 258 16.75 5.14 18.32
N LYS A 259 17.22 4.74 17.15
CA LYS A 259 16.77 5.25 15.85
C LYS A 259 16.00 4.17 15.10
N GLU A 260 14.79 4.51 14.66
CA GLU A 260 14.02 3.66 13.75
C GLU A 260 14.46 3.96 12.31
N THR A 261 14.98 2.97 11.59
CA THR A 261 15.35 3.10 10.18
C THR A 261 14.24 2.56 9.28
N ILE A 262 13.76 3.42 8.38
CA ILE A 262 12.60 3.12 7.53
C ILE A 262 13.03 2.48 6.21
N SER A 263 14.24 2.77 5.72
CA SER A 263 14.74 2.22 4.46
C SER A 263 15.88 1.22 4.66
N LYS A 264 15.94 0.27 3.71
CA LYS A 264 16.98 -0.75 3.68
C LYS A 264 18.35 -0.14 3.36
N GLU A 265 18.37 0.89 2.53
CA GLU A 265 19.58 1.60 2.11
C GLU A 265 20.23 2.37 3.26
N ASP A 266 19.43 3.04 4.09
CA ASP A 266 19.94 3.75 5.27
C ASP A 266 20.47 2.75 6.31
N PHE A 267 19.75 1.65 6.48
CA PHE A 267 20.16 0.60 7.38
C PHE A 267 21.50 -0.06 6.95
N ILE A 268 21.70 -0.29 5.64
CA ILE A 268 22.97 -0.83 5.12
C ILE A 268 24.17 0.08 5.47
N LYS A 269 23.99 1.41 5.39
CA LYS A 269 25.05 2.35 5.76
C LYS A 269 25.44 2.22 7.24
N GLU A 270 24.45 1.99 8.08
CA GLU A 270 24.63 1.85 9.54
C GLU A 270 25.19 0.49 9.93
N ILE A 271 24.79 -0.60 9.25
CA ILE A 271 25.25 -1.97 9.57
C ILE A 271 26.69 -2.24 9.08
N LYS A 272 27.21 -1.57 8.10
CA LYS A 272 28.61 -1.74 7.66
C LYS A 272 29.60 -1.73 8.84
N PHE A 273 29.20 -1.20 9.96
CA PHE A 273 29.93 -1.16 11.22
C PHE A 273 29.91 -2.48 12.03
N LEU A 274 28.92 -3.35 11.80
CA LEU A 274 28.71 -4.56 12.61
C LEU A 274 29.48 -5.80 12.15
N ASN A 275 30.40 -5.68 11.18
CA ASN A 275 31.26 -6.75 10.63
C ASN A 275 30.58 -8.10 10.34
N SER A 276 30.71 -8.54 9.09
CA SER A 276 30.66 -9.89 8.52
C SER A 276 29.31 -10.58 8.28
N ASP A 277 28.21 -10.30 8.96
CA ASP A 277 26.96 -11.08 8.72
C ASP A 277 25.70 -10.21 8.51
N TYR A 278 25.87 -9.08 7.84
CA TYR A 278 24.78 -8.12 7.62
C TYR A 278 23.66 -8.65 6.71
N GLN A 279 23.88 -9.70 5.92
CA GLN A 279 22.88 -10.27 5.03
C GLN A 279 21.67 -10.84 5.77
N SER A 280 21.88 -11.42 6.95
CA SER A 280 20.80 -11.93 7.80
C SER A 280 19.90 -10.83 8.38
N PHE A 281 20.33 -9.57 8.30
CA PHE A 281 19.61 -8.38 8.74
C PHE A 281 18.90 -7.65 7.59
N LEU A 282 19.14 -8.02 6.33
CA LEU A 282 18.51 -7.39 5.15
C LEU A 282 17.19 -8.09 4.79
N LEU A 283 16.19 -7.96 5.66
CA LEU A 283 14.88 -8.56 5.47
C LEU A 283 13.88 -7.50 5.00
N ASP A 284 12.92 -7.94 4.17
CA ASP A 284 11.75 -7.16 3.82
C ASP A 284 10.69 -7.28 4.92
N ASP A 285 9.75 -6.31 4.99
CA ASP A 285 8.65 -6.30 5.97
C ASP A 285 9.07 -6.22 7.46
N VAL A 286 10.28 -5.73 7.77
CA VAL A 286 10.74 -5.49 9.14
C VAL A 286 10.95 -4.00 9.40
N VAL A 287 10.84 -3.62 10.68
CA VAL A 287 11.32 -2.35 11.21
C VAL A 287 12.69 -2.60 11.81
N HIS A 288 13.65 -1.78 11.47
CA HIS A 288 15.00 -1.83 12.02
C HIS A 288 15.12 -0.77 13.11
N TYR A 289 15.50 -1.19 14.31
CA TYR A 289 15.86 -0.31 15.40
C TYR A 289 17.36 -0.41 15.65
N VAL A 290 18.03 0.71 15.65
CA VAL A 290 19.49 0.79 15.87
C VAL A 290 19.74 1.55 17.17
N LEU A 291 20.51 0.95 18.07
CA LEU A 291 20.95 1.56 19.33
C LEU A 291 22.25 2.30 19.11
N TYR A 292 22.28 3.56 19.46
CA TYR A 292 23.44 4.44 19.37
C TYR A 292 23.89 4.93 20.73
N LYS A 293 25.19 5.18 20.84
CA LYS A 293 25.83 5.97 21.87
C LYS A 293 26.94 6.79 21.21
N ASP A 294 26.95 8.10 21.42
CA ASP A 294 27.96 9.00 20.85
C ASP A 294 28.19 8.78 19.33
N GLU A 295 27.07 8.71 18.57
CA GLU A 295 27.05 8.44 17.12
C GLU A 295 27.55 7.02 16.68
N ASN A 296 27.99 6.21 17.60
CA ASN A 296 28.42 4.84 17.32
C ASN A 296 27.27 3.84 17.48
N VAL A 297 27.21 2.84 16.58
CA VAL A 297 26.24 1.77 16.65
C VAL A 297 26.64 0.76 17.73
N HIS A 298 25.75 0.53 18.69
CA HIS A 298 25.92 -0.41 19.80
C HIS A 298 25.05 -1.66 19.70
N GLY A 299 23.99 -1.59 18.89
CA GLY A 299 23.15 -2.75 18.70
C GLY A 299 22.08 -2.52 17.64
N VAL A 300 21.51 -3.61 17.16
CA VAL A 300 20.46 -3.64 16.16
C VAL A 300 19.42 -4.68 16.54
N ILE A 301 18.14 -4.36 16.31
CA ILE A 301 17.03 -5.28 16.47
C ILE A 301 16.05 -5.12 15.31
N LEU A 302 15.55 -6.24 14.79
CA LEU A 302 14.60 -6.31 13.69
C LEU A 302 13.28 -6.86 14.20
N ILE A 303 12.19 -6.14 13.92
CA ILE A 303 10.84 -6.54 14.30
C ILE A 303 9.95 -6.54 13.05
N TYR A 304 9.16 -7.59 12.84
CA TYR A 304 8.20 -7.62 11.72
C TYR A 304 7.19 -6.46 11.80
N LYS A 305 6.98 -5.78 10.67
CA LYS A 305 6.01 -4.67 10.55
C LYS A 305 4.56 -5.11 10.79
N LYS A 306 4.24 -6.37 10.50
CA LYS A 306 2.90 -6.94 10.63
C LYS A 306 2.80 -7.83 11.85
N ALA A 307 1.97 -7.43 12.81
CA ALA A 307 1.61 -8.27 13.93
C ALA A 307 0.55 -9.29 13.52
N LYS A 308 0.69 -10.53 13.99
CA LYS A 308 -0.41 -11.49 14.01
C LYS A 308 -1.11 -11.38 15.35
N ASN A 309 -2.40 -10.93 15.35
CA ASN A 309 -3.16 -10.68 16.59
C ASN A 309 -2.46 -9.72 17.57
N ARG A 310 -1.86 -8.63 17.06
CA ARG A 310 -1.04 -7.67 17.83
C ARG A 310 0.17 -8.29 18.54
N ASN A 311 0.61 -9.46 18.10
CA ASN A 311 1.87 -10.05 18.54
C ASN A 311 2.94 -9.76 17.50
N PHE A 312 3.96 -9.00 17.89
CA PHE A 312 5.07 -8.60 17.02
C PHE A 312 6.25 -9.55 17.24
N LEU A 313 6.77 -10.11 16.17
CA LEU A 313 7.88 -11.05 16.23
C LEU A 313 9.22 -10.33 16.05
N ILE A 314 10.10 -10.43 17.05
CA ILE A 314 11.50 -10.05 16.94
C ILE A 314 12.17 -11.11 16.05
N ARG A 315 12.71 -10.68 14.91
CA ARG A 315 13.25 -11.59 13.90
C ARG A 315 14.74 -11.87 14.08
N ASN A 316 15.48 -10.83 14.36
CA ASN A 316 16.93 -10.91 14.54
C ASN A 316 17.42 -9.73 15.40
N TYR A 317 18.55 -9.89 16.06
CA TYR A 317 19.18 -8.85 16.87
C TYR A 317 20.68 -9.11 17.01
N LYS A 318 21.45 -8.06 17.29
CA LYS A 318 22.86 -8.12 17.63
C LYS A 318 23.19 -6.91 18.50
N PHE A 319 23.90 -7.14 19.62
CA PHE A 319 24.34 -6.11 20.56
C PHE A 319 25.79 -6.36 20.96
N ASN A 320 26.50 -5.33 21.41
CA ASN A 320 27.87 -5.46 21.89
C ASN A 320 27.94 -6.21 23.23
N ASN A 321 26.90 -6.04 24.07
CA ASN A 321 26.79 -6.72 25.36
C ASN A 321 25.35 -6.85 25.82
N GLU A 322 25.13 -7.66 26.86
CA GLU A 322 23.82 -7.96 27.45
C GLU A 322 23.12 -6.76 28.06
N GLN A 323 23.85 -5.84 28.63
CA GLN A 323 23.31 -4.63 29.26
C GLN A 323 22.71 -3.68 28.22
N GLU A 324 23.39 -3.50 27.10
CA GLU A 324 22.89 -2.69 25.97
C GLU A 324 21.64 -3.31 25.33
N MET A 325 21.61 -4.65 25.19
CA MET A 325 20.44 -5.38 24.74
C MET A 325 19.22 -5.15 25.64
N SER A 326 19.42 -5.27 26.95
CA SER A 326 18.37 -5.04 27.95
C SER A 326 17.83 -3.61 27.90
N ILE A 327 18.71 -2.60 27.81
CA ILE A 327 18.35 -1.18 27.69
C ILE A 327 17.52 -0.94 26.42
N CYS A 328 17.96 -1.47 25.28
CA CYS A 328 17.26 -1.33 24.01
C CYS A 328 15.86 -1.96 24.04
N LEU A 329 15.74 -3.19 24.52
CA LEU A 329 14.48 -3.90 24.59
C LEU A 329 13.46 -3.21 25.49
N LYS A 330 13.87 -2.70 26.67
CA LYS A 330 12.99 -1.92 27.56
C LYS A 330 12.40 -0.69 26.84
N LYS A 331 13.22 0.03 26.08
CA LYS A 331 12.76 1.19 25.33
C LYS A 331 11.81 0.80 24.19
N ILE A 332 12.10 -0.28 23.47
CA ILE A 332 11.21 -0.82 22.43
C ILE A 332 9.86 -1.24 23.02
N PHE A 333 9.86 -1.87 24.21
CA PHE A 333 8.61 -2.22 24.89
C PHE A 333 7.74 -0.99 25.16
N LYS A 334 8.32 0.11 25.63
CA LYS A 334 7.61 1.36 25.85
C LYS A 334 7.05 1.90 24.54
N ILE A 335 7.83 1.94 23.46
CA ILE A 335 7.39 2.40 22.13
C ILE A 335 6.20 1.56 21.62
N TYR A 336 6.28 0.23 21.70
CA TYR A 336 5.22 -0.65 21.21
C TYR A 336 3.97 -0.59 22.10
N TYR A 337 4.12 -0.47 23.41
CA TYR A 337 3.02 -0.28 24.31
C TYR A 337 2.25 1.01 24.01
N GLU A 338 2.93 2.13 23.89
CA GLU A 338 2.32 3.43 23.58
C GLU A 338 1.58 3.42 22.23
N LYS A 339 2.13 2.72 21.23
CA LYS A 339 1.60 2.71 19.85
C LYS A 339 0.50 1.67 19.63
N TYR A 340 0.52 0.55 20.32
CA TYR A 340 -0.30 -0.63 19.98
C TYR A 340 -1.03 -1.30 21.15
N ASN A 341 -1.14 -0.65 22.30
CA ASN A 341 -1.73 -1.21 23.51
C ASN A 341 -3.16 -1.77 23.30
N PRO A 342 -3.51 -3.00 23.76
CA PRO A 342 -2.57 -4.02 24.23
C PRO A 342 -1.85 -4.71 23.08
N CYS A 343 -0.59 -5.10 23.31
CA CYS A 343 0.19 -5.86 22.33
C CYS A 343 1.15 -6.83 23.06
N SER A 344 1.76 -7.73 22.31
CA SER A 344 2.81 -8.61 22.81
C SER A 344 3.99 -8.64 21.86
N LEU A 345 5.17 -8.92 22.42
CA LEU A 345 6.39 -9.18 21.67
C LEU A 345 6.76 -10.64 21.86
N SER A 346 7.18 -11.29 20.80
CA SER A 346 7.68 -12.66 20.83
C SER A 346 9.02 -12.78 20.12
N ILE A 347 9.81 -13.75 20.53
CA ILE A 347 11.09 -14.08 19.91
C ILE A 347 11.23 -15.60 19.84
N ASN A 348 11.78 -16.09 18.74
CA ASN A 348 12.12 -17.50 18.61
C ASN A 348 13.27 -17.83 19.54
N LYS A 349 13.40 -19.10 19.92
CA LYS A 349 14.49 -19.60 20.76
C LYS A 349 15.84 -19.12 20.21
N THR A 350 16.66 -18.58 21.10
CA THR A 350 18.06 -18.24 20.79
C THR A 350 18.95 -19.44 21.04
N ASN A 351 20.11 -19.52 20.38
CA ASN A 351 21.12 -20.55 20.65
C ASN A 351 22.09 -20.14 21.76
N ASN A 352 21.91 -18.92 22.31
CA ASN A 352 22.76 -18.37 23.36
C ASN A 352 22.02 -18.41 24.71
N LYS A 353 22.51 -19.17 25.67
CA LYS A 353 21.93 -19.29 27.01
C LYS A 353 21.89 -17.96 27.78
N ASN A 354 22.84 -17.08 27.55
CA ASN A 354 22.86 -15.76 28.20
C ASN A 354 21.71 -14.89 27.72
N ASP A 355 21.38 -14.92 26.43
CA ASP A 355 20.24 -14.18 25.88
C ASP A 355 18.92 -14.69 26.46
N GLU A 356 18.80 -16.01 26.70
CA GLU A 356 17.61 -16.60 27.35
C GLU A 356 17.39 -16.00 28.75
N ILE A 357 18.45 -15.87 29.55
CA ILE A 357 18.40 -15.27 30.89
C ILE A 357 17.95 -13.80 30.80
N ILE A 358 18.42 -13.05 29.79
CA ILE A 358 18.03 -11.64 29.61
C ILE A 358 16.53 -11.55 29.29
N PHE A 359 16.03 -12.39 28.38
CA PHE A 359 14.61 -12.41 28.05
C PHE A 359 13.73 -12.76 29.26
N GLU A 360 14.12 -13.76 30.05
CA GLU A 360 13.43 -14.12 31.28
C GLU A 360 13.44 -12.98 32.31
N ASN A 361 14.57 -12.33 32.53
CA ASN A 361 14.70 -11.14 33.38
C ASN A 361 13.89 -9.94 32.90
N LEU A 362 13.63 -9.83 31.59
CA LEU A 362 12.75 -8.84 31.01
C LEU A 362 11.28 -9.24 31.02
N GLY A 363 10.94 -10.39 31.62
CA GLY A 363 9.56 -10.85 31.79
C GLY A 363 8.98 -11.58 30.57
N PHE A 364 9.83 -12.13 29.68
CA PHE A 364 9.36 -13.07 28.68
C PHE A 364 9.10 -14.44 29.32
N SER A 365 7.95 -15.02 29.01
CA SER A 365 7.61 -16.39 29.38
C SER A 365 7.81 -17.34 28.20
N ARG A 366 8.37 -18.51 28.47
CA ARG A 366 8.60 -19.56 27.47
C ARG A 366 7.34 -20.39 27.30
N ASN A 367 6.90 -20.61 26.06
CA ASN A 367 5.80 -21.52 25.74
C ASN A 367 6.31 -22.92 25.35
N SER A 368 5.36 -23.86 25.17
CA SER A 368 5.65 -25.26 24.77
C SER A 368 6.36 -25.43 23.43
N VAL A 369 6.42 -24.39 22.60
CA VAL A 369 7.02 -24.38 21.25
C VAL A 369 8.38 -23.66 21.25
N ASN A 370 8.98 -23.43 22.42
CA ASN A 370 10.25 -22.70 22.57
C ASN A 370 10.24 -21.25 22.02
N ILE A 371 9.11 -20.57 22.10
CA ILE A 371 8.96 -19.16 21.77
C ILE A 371 8.85 -18.38 23.08
N TYR A 372 9.67 -17.36 23.23
CA TYR A 372 9.55 -16.40 24.33
C TYR A 372 8.53 -15.34 24.01
N ASN A 373 7.55 -15.13 24.88
CA ASN A 373 6.51 -14.13 24.71
C ASN A 373 6.46 -13.19 25.92
N LYS A 374 6.26 -11.91 25.68
CA LYS A 374 5.99 -10.90 26.68
C LYS A 374 4.75 -10.12 26.28
N ILE A 375 3.74 -10.09 27.19
CA ILE A 375 2.58 -9.21 27.07
C ILE A 375 2.98 -7.84 27.63
N LEU A 376 2.74 -6.79 26.88
CA LEU A 376 3.02 -5.42 27.28
C LEU A 376 1.74 -4.88 27.94
N GLU A 377 1.77 -4.72 29.25
CA GLU A 377 0.72 -4.15 30.07
C GLU A 377 1.19 -2.80 30.64
N LYS A 378 0.25 -1.99 31.12
CA LYS A 378 0.58 -0.75 31.80
C LYS A 378 1.42 -1.10 33.03
N GLU A 379 2.63 -0.61 33.11
CA GLU A 379 3.44 -0.71 34.33
C GLU A 379 2.61 -0.06 35.45
N SER A 380 2.20 -0.87 36.41
CA SER A 380 1.68 -0.35 37.68
C SER A 380 2.84 0.44 38.31
N ASP A 381 2.57 1.67 38.71
CA ASP A 381 3.49 2.56 39.43
C ASP A 381 4.00 1.87 40.71
N THR A 382 5.00 1.00 40.56
CA THR A 382 5.76 0.41 41.66
C THR A 382 7.22 0.34 41.26
N LEU A 383 7.83 1.50 41.25
CA LEU A 383 9.27 1.65 41.48
C LEU A 383 9.44 2.80 42.44
N SER A 384 9.33 2.48 43.73
CA SER A 384 10.00 3.22 44.79
C SER A 384 11.49 2.91 44.80
#